data_09e81ffa63bdd2cce2f48bab7c320f91
#
_entry.id   09e81ffa63bdd2cce2f48bab7c320f91
#
_cell.length_a   1.000
_cell.length_b   1.000
_cell.length_c   1.000
_cell.angle_alpha   90.00
_cell.angle_beta   90.00
_cell.angle_gamma   90.00
#
_symmetry.space_group_name_H-M   'P 1'
#
loop_
_entity.id
_entity.type
_entity.pdbx_description
1 polymer ?
#
loop_
_entity_poly.entity_id
_entity_poly.type
_entity_poly.pdbx_seq_one_letter_code
_entity_poly.pdbx_strand_id
1 'polypeptide(L)'
;QTLSNLNNMSRYALASMICLLFLSFGSALSCKGQSKAASISIDSTAQISEYIVEILEDRKGNLWFGTVSDGAVRFDGKSLTYFTTSDGLCDNTVVSMAEDKAGNIWFGTHAGVSMFDGKTFTSFTESKGLHGPGCNLLIDRNEIIWAGTNDGLFRFEGSAFVEFKLPVPEVIEPYYKWVRGKIWCIMEDTHGNLWFGRDGYGACKYDGASFVHFTMKDGLCSNNVASIAEDTDGHIWFGSITSDFPEFRKEGGLSRYDGHTVKRFPELEGLTQND
;
A
#
# COMPACT_ATOMS: atom_id res chain seq x y z
N GLN A 1 -5.17 -18.16 -22.10
CA GLN A 1 -5.97 -16.90 -22.02
C GLN A 1 -5.87 -16.22 -20.64
N THR A 2 -5.66 -16.96 -19.54
CA THR A 2 -5.63 -16.44 -18.17
C THR A 2 -4.31 -15.70 -17.84
N LEU A 3 -3.20 -16.11 -18.39
CA LEU A 3 -1.88 -15.49 -18.15
C LEU A 3 -1.62 -14.22 -18.99
N SER A 4 -2.35 -14.02 -20.09
CA SER A 4 -2.20 -12.83 -20.94
C SER A 4 -2.79 -11.56 -20.32
N ASN A 5 -3.73 -11.70 -19.39
CA ASN A 5 -4.38 -10.56 -18.73
C ASN A 5 -3.52 -9.93 -17.62
N LEU A 6 -2.56 -10.68 -17.04
CA LEU A 6 -1.64 -10.14 -16.04
C LEU A 6 -0.59 -9.18 -16.63
N ASN A 7 -0.32 -9.30 -17.95
CA ASN A 7 0.67 -8.44 -18.62
C ASN A 7 0.18 -7.00 -18.88
N ASN A 8 -1.11 -6.73 -18.65
CA ASN A 8 -1.73 -5.43 -18.91
C ASN A 8 -2.04 -4.61 -17.64
N MET A 9 -1.59 -5.08 -16.48
CA MET A 9 -1.74 -4.28 -15.25
C MET A 9 -0.83 -3.05 -15.31
N SER A 10 -1.33 -1.91 -14.86
CA SER A 10 -0.54 -0.69 -14.70
C SER A 10 0.76 -0.99 -13.93
N ARG A 11 1.89 -0.45 -14.38
CA ARG A 11 3.22 -0.69 -13.79
C ARG A 11 3.26 -0.41 -12.27
N TYR A 12 2.40 0.46 -11.78
CA TYR A 12 2.28 0.82 -10.37
C TYR A 12 1.54 -0.22 -9.52
N ALA A 13 0.54 -0.89 -10.08
CA ALA A 13 -0.20 -1.95 -9.40
C ALA A 13 0.65 -3.22 -9.17
N LEU A 14 1.56 -3.52 -10.11
CA LEU A 14 2.42 -4.69 -10.00
C LEU A 14 3.48 -4.52 -8.88
N ALA A 15 4.00 -3.31 -8.68
CA ALA A 15 4.98 -3.03 -7.63
C ALA A 15 4.39 -3.20 -6.22
N SER A 16 3.17 -2.71 -5.98
CA SER A 16 2.49 -2.82 -4.69
C SER A 16 2.10 -4.27 -4.35
N MET A 17 1.70 -5.07 -5.34
CA MET A 17 1.39 -6.49 -5.13
C MET A 17 2.62 -7.36 -4.80
N ILE A 18 3.78 -7.02 -5.38
CA ILE A 18 5.03 -7.78 -5.18
C ILE A 18 5.63 -7.52 -3.80
N CYS A 19 5.53 -6.29 -3.25
CA CYS A 19 6.07 -5.97 -1.93
C CYS A 19 5.41 -6.74 -0.76
N LEU A 20 4.15 -7.12 -0.86
CA LEU A 20 3.44 -7.86 0.19
C LEU A 20 3.81 -9.36 0.24
N LEU A 21 4.35 -9.92 -0.85
CA LEU A 21 4.76 -11.33 -0.92
C LEU A 21 6.15 -11.61 -0.34
N PHE A 22 6.97 -10.55 -0.04
CA PHE A 22 8.36 -10.72 0.40
C PHE A 22 8.60 -10.58 1.91
N LEU A 23 7.56 -10.48 2.74
CA LEU A 23 7.74 -10.47 4.20
C LEU A 23 8.07 -11.85 4.82
N SER A 24 8.23 -12.88 4.00
CA SER A 24 8.72 -14.19 4.47
C SER A 24 9.56 -14.86 3.37
N PHE A 25 10.86 -14.92 3.58
CA PHE A 25 11.91 -15.67 2.87
C PHE A 25 12.76 -14.91 1.85
N GLY A 26 14.06 -14.84 2.23
CA GLY A 26 15.14 -14.46 1.33
C GLY A 26 15.39 -15.51 0.25
N SER A 27 15.19 -15.13 -0.99
CA SER A 27 15.93 -15.65 -2.14
C SER A 27 15.78 -14.68 -3.31
N ALA A 28 16.93 -14.24 -3.81
CA ALA A 28 17.05 -13.29 -4.92
C ALA A 28 16.50 -13.87 -6.22
N LEU A 29 15.48 -13.23 -6.80
CA LEU A 29 15.05 -13.47 -8.18
C LEU A 29 15.56 -12.33 -9.08
N SER A 30 16.49 -12.68 -9.96
CA SER A 30 17.05 -11.83 -10.99
C SER A 30 16.03 -11.57 -12.10
N CYS A 31 15.59 -10.34 -12.25
CA CYS A 31 14.77 -9.90 -13.40
C CYS A 31 15.71 -9.49 -14.55
N LYS A 32 15.78 -10.28 -15.64
CA LYS A 32 16.44 -9.90 -16.89
C LYS A 32 15.44 -9.22 -17.82
N GLY A 33 15.45 -7.88 -17.84
CA GLY A 33 14.83 -7.08 -18.89
C GLY A 33 15.92 -6.25 -19.56
N GLN A 34 16.22 -6.51 -20.85
CA GLN A 34 17.21 -5.72 -21.61
C GLN A 34 16.57 -4.41 -22.10
N SER A 35 16.91 -3.29 -21.47
CA SER A 35 16.96 -1.98 -22.11
C SER A 35 18.39 -1.46 -22.00
N LYS A 36 18.91 -0.82 -23.07
CA LYS A 36 20.25 -0.21 -23.08
C LYS A 36 20.32 0.82 -21.94
N ALA A 37 20.81 0.39 -20.78
CA ALA A 37 21.17 1.28 -19.69
C ALA A 37 22.50 1.92 -20.03
N ALA A 38 22.55 3.25 -20.02
CA ALA A 38 23.81 3.96 -19.91
C ALA A 38 24.52 3.44 -18.65
N SER A 39 25.81 3.08 -18.76
CA SER A 39 26.61 2.58 -17.66
C SER A 39 26.79 3.72 -16.65
N ILE A 40 25.91 3.76 -15.63
CA ILE A 40 26.11 4.59 -14.45
C ILE A 40 27.10 3.81 -13.58
N SER A 41 28.29 4.35 -13.37
CA SER A 41 29.26 3.81 -12.41
C SER A 41 28.76 4.12 -11.00
N ILE A 42 27.79 3.32 -10.52
CA ILE A 42 27.48 3.25 -9.10
C ILE A 42 28.65 2.49 -8.49
N ASP A 43 29.23 3.02 -7.43
CA ASP A 43 30.13 2.25 -6.58
C ASP A 43 29.40 0.95 -6.21
N SER A 44 29.94 -0.18 -6.67
CA SER A 44 29.31 -1.51 -6.52
C SER A 44 29.16 -1.95 -5.05
N THR A 45 29.57 -1.11 -4.11
CA THR A 45 29.48 -1.30 -2.66
C THR A 45 28.35 -0.51 -2.01
N ALA A 46 27.68 0.40 -2.73
CA ALA A 46 26.58 1.19 -2.18
C ALA A 46 25.29 0.36 -2.12
N GLN A 47 25.12 -0.35 -1.02
CA GLN A 47 23.85 -1.00 -0.69
C GLN A 47 22.90 0.05 -0.13
N ILE A 48 21.68 0.19 -0.71
CA ILE A 48 20.69 1.18 -0.27
C ILE A 48 20.15 0.78 1.11
N SER A 49 19.75 -0.48 1.27
CA SER A 49 19.23 -1.08 2.50
C SER A 49 19.09 -2.59 2.29
N GLU A 50 18.96 -3.36 3.39
CA GLU A 50 18.63 -4.80 3.29
C GLU A 50 17.17 -5.02 2.85
N TYR A 51 16.25 -4.13 3.27
CA TYR A 51 14.81 -4.27 3.01
C TYR A 51 14.22 -2.96 2.47
N ILE A 52 13.91 -2.97 1.17
CA ILE A 52 13.16 -1.90 0.49
C ILE A 52 11.71 -2.36 0.37
N VAL A 53 10.77 -1.59 0.89
CA VAL A 53 9.33 -1.92 0.91
C VAL A 53 8.52 -1.04 -0.03
N GLU A 54 9.04 0.13 -0.43
CA GLU A 54 8.34 1.05 -1.32
C GLU A 54 9.35 1.75 -2.24
N ILE A 55 8.94 2.04 -3.48
CA ILE A 55 9.72 2.81 -4.45
C ILE A 55 8.80 3.86 -5.09
N LEU A 56 9.23 5.11 -5.06
CA LEU A 56 8.54 6.24 -5.70
C LEU A 56 9.49 6.97 -6.64
N GLU A 57 9.06 7.27 -7.87
CA GLU A 57 9.72 8.24 -8.74
C GLU A 57 9.01 9.59 -8.58
N ASP A 58 9.74 10.63 -8.14
CA ASP A 58 9.19 11.98 -8.04
C ASP A 58 9.18 12.68 -9.41
N ARG A 59 8.43 13.78 -9.53
CA ARG A 59 8.30 14.55 -10.79
C ARG A 59 9.61 15.15 -11.28
N LYS A 60 10.65 15.18 -10.46
CA LYS A 60 12.01 15.62 -10.84
C LYS A 60 12.85 14.46 -11.38
N GLY A 61 12.31 13.23 -11.38
CA GLY A 61 12.99 12.01 -11.79
C GLY A 61 13.93 11.41 -10.73
N ASN A 62 13.81 11.84 -9.47
CA ASN A 62 14.51 11.16 -8.39
C ASN A 62 13.76 9.90 -8.00
N LEU A 63 14.51 8.84 -7.69
CA LEU A 63 13.94 7.63 -7.10
C LEU A 63 14.06 7.70 -5.58
N TRP A 64 12.95 7.46 -4.91
CA TRP A 64 12.86 7.35 -3.47
C TRP A 64 12.61 5.91 -3.06
N PHE A 65 13.30 5.47 -2.02
CA PHE A 65 13.20 4.12 -1.48
C PHE A 65 12.78 4.20 -0.02
N GLY A 66 11.65 3.62 0.32
CA GLY A 66 11.20 3.40 1.69
C GLY A 66 11.80 2.11 2.23
N THR A 67 12.40 2.16 3.41
CA THR A 67 13.09 1.03 4.02
C THR A 67 12.51 0.64 5.37
N VAL A 68 12.83 -0.55 5.85
CA VAL A 68 12.34 -1.04 7.16
C VAL A 68 13.10 -0.40 8.33
N SER A 69 14.37 -0.01 8.16
CA SER A 69 15.21 0.44 9.29
C SER A 69 16.09 1.66 8.98
N ASP A 70 16.32 1.96 7.70
CA ASP A 70 17.30 2.96 7.26
C ASP A 70 16.65 4.28 6.82
N GLY A 71 15.35 4.46 7.11
CA GLY A 71 14.59 5.64 6.75
C GLY A 71 14.19 5.68 5.30
N ALA A 72 14.23 6.86 4.70
CA ALA A 72 14.01 7.08 3.27
C ALA A 72 15.33 7.37 2.56
N VAL A 73 15.51 6.80 1.38
CA VAL A 73 16.72 7.03 0.56
C VAL A 73 16.32 7.62 -0.77
N ARG A 74 16.94 8.73 -1.16
CA ARG A 74 16.74 9.38 -2.47
C ARG A 74 17.95 9.15 -3.36
N PHE A 75 17.70 8.73 -4.59
CA PHE A 75 18.68 8.69 -5.68
C PHE A 75 18.34 9.75 -6.73
N ASP A 76 19.25 10.67 -6.98
CA ASP A 76 19.08 11.78 -7.94
C ASP A 76 19.68 11.50 -9.32
N GLY A 77 19.97 10.23 -9.62
CA GLY A 77 20.67 9.80 -10.84
C GLY A 77 22.20 9.80 -10.71
N LYS A 78 22.76 10.29 -9.60
CA LYS A 78 24.20 10.38 -9.34
C LYS A 78 24.60 9.92 -7.95
N SER A 79 23.83 10.29 -6.94
CA SER A 79 24.17 10.09 -5.54
C SER A 79 22.96 9.62 -4.73
N LEU A 80 23.24 8.89 -3.66
CA LEU A 80 22.25 8.51 -2.65
C LEU A 80 22.27 9.53 -1.51
N THR A 81 21.08 9.95 -1.06
CA THR A 81 20.89 10.78 0.13
C THR A 81 19.97 10.04 1.08
N TYR A 82 20.40 9.86 2.33
CA TYR A 82 19.65 9.18 3.38
C TYR A 82 18.94 10.19 4.26
N PHE A 83 17.69 9.89 4.60
CA PHE A 83 16.85 10.69 5.49
C PHE A 83 16.35 9.81 6.63
N THR A 84 16.69 10.17 7.84
CA THR A 84 16.41 9.41 9.05
C THR A 84 15.67 10.26 10.08
N THR A 85 15.41 9.70 11.24
CA THR A 85 14.88 10.46 12.40
C THR A 85 15.80 11.59 12.82
N SER A 86 17.10 11.51 12.55
CA SER A 86 18.06 12.60 12.81
C SER A 86 17.83 13.82 11.91
N ASP A 87 17.19 13.64 10.76
CA ASP A 87 16.87 14.69 9.79
C ASP A 87 15.45 15.23 9.99
N GLY A 88 14.66 14.61 10.89
CA GLY A 88 13.29 15.00 11.23
C GLY A 88 12.20 14.06 10.70
N LEU A 89 12.57 12.94 10.08
CA LEU A 89 11.62 11.86 9.76
C LEU A 89 11.06 11.31 11.08
N CYS A 90 9.76 11.00 11.16
CA CYS A 90 9.17 10.58 12.44
C CYS A 90 9.53 9.14 12.84
N ASP A 91 9.91 8.29 11.87
CA ASP A 91 10.39 6.92 12.13
C ASP A 91 11.23 6.44 10.95
N ASN A 92 12.20 5.54 11.20
CA ASN A 92 13.06 4.98 10.16
C ASN A 92 12.41 3.82 9.38
N THR A 93 11.23 3.37 9.78
CA THR A 93 10.45 2.38 9.02
C THR A 93 9.48 3.11 8.13
N VAL A 94 9.82 3.26 6.84
CA VAL A 94 9.00 3.93 5.83
C VAL A 94 8.28 2.87 5.00
N VAL A 95 6.95 2.80 5.12
CA VAL A 95 6.13 1.76 4.49
C VAL A 95 5.34 2.24 3.28
N SER A 96 5.20 3.56 3.11
CA SER A 96 4.55 4.14 1.92
C SER A 96 5.05 5.55 1.65
N MET A 97 4.97 5.97 0.39
CA MET A 97 5.38 7.32 -0.03
C MET A 97 4.43 7.85 -1.11
N ALA A 98 4.22 9.16 -1.12
CA ALA A 98 3.46 9.85 -2.15
C ALA A 98 4.01 11.27 -2.38
N GLU A 99 3.86 11.81 -3.60
CA GLU A 99 4.23 13.18 -3.94
C GLU A 99 2.96 14.01 -4.19
N ASP A 100 2.82 15.17 -3.50
CA ASP A 100 1.73 16.09 -3.73
C ASP A 100 1.99 17.04 -4.92
N LYS A 101 0.97 17.83 -5.33
CA LYS A 101 1.12 18.78 -6.47
C LYS A 101 2.15 19.89 -6.21
N ALA A 102 2.45 20.20 -4.96
CA ALA A 102 3.47 21.17 -4.61
C ALA A 102 4.89 20.60 -4.72
N GLY A 103 5.03 19.27 -4.89
CA GLY A 103 6.30 18.55 -4.95
C GLY A 103 6.85 18.19 -3.57
N ASN A 104 6.00 18.22 -2.53
CA ASN A 104 6.37 17.68 -1.23
C ASN A 104 6.25 16.16 -1.27
N ILE A 105 7.19 15.48 -0.61
CA ILE A 105 7.14 14.02 -0.46
C ILE A 105 6.56 13.69 0.92
N TRP A 106 5.53 12.88 0.91
CA TRP A 106 4.87 12.37 2.10
C TRP A 106 5.31 10.96 2.38
N PHE A 107 5.70 10.68 3.61
CA PHE A 107 6.20 9.39 4.08
C PHE A 107 5.26 8.81 5.12
N GLY A 108 4.66 7.68 4.83
CA GLY A 108 3.94 6.87 5.81
C GLY A 108 4.92 5.98 6.55
N THR A 109 4.96 6.10 7.87
CA THR A 109 5.93 5.40 8.71
C THR A 109 5.23 4.63 9.83
N HIS A 110 6.00 3.88 10.63
CA HIS A 110 5.45 3.19 11.79
C HIS A 110 4.98 4.14 12.90
N ALA A 111 5.59 5.34 13.04
CA ALA A 111 5.23 6.28 14.11
C ALA A 111 4.29 7.40 13.65
N GLY A 112 3.93 7.44 12.37
CA GLY A 112 3.06 8.48 11.82
C GLY A 112 3.39 8.84 10.39
N VAL A 113 3.09 10.08 10.00
CA VAL A 113 3.35 10.64 8.68
C VAL A 113 4.37 11.76 8.78
N SER A 114 5.33 11.80 7.87
CA SER A 114 6.24 12.95 7.69
C SER A 114 6.07 13.53 6.29
N MET A 115 6.06 14.85 6.19
CA MET A 115 6.10 15.60 4.93
C MET A 115 7.47 16.26 4.79
N PHE A 116 8.09 16.12 3.63
CA PHE A 116 9.35 16.77 3.26
C PHE A 116 9.12 17.80 2.15
N ASP A 117 9.39 19.06 2.42
CA ASP A 117 9.20 20.17 1.46
C ASP A 117 10.42 20.39 0.53
N GLY A 118 11.38 19.50 0.56
CA GLY A 118 12.67 19.62 -0.13
C GLY A 118 13.78 20.20 0.74
N LYS A 119 13.48 20.64 1.97
CA LYS A 119 14.44 21.24 2.92
C LYS A 119 14.26 20.70 4.34
N THR A 120 13.03 20.67 4.82
CA THR A 120 12.68 20.33 6.20
C THR A 120 11.56 19.30 6.26
N PHE A 121 11.54 18.54 7.36
CA PHE A 121 10.44 17.62 7.66
C PHE A 121 9.41 18.29 8.58
N THR A 122 8.14 17.98 8.29
CA THR A 122 7.03 18.24 9.22
C THR A 122 6.39 16.90 9.57
N SER A 123 6.35 16.54 10.84
CA SER A 123 5.82 15.27 11.29
C SER A 123 4.42 15.41 11.87
N PHE A 124 3.57 14.42 11.56
CA PHE A 124 2.19 14.27 12.01
C PHE A 124 2.06 12.93 12.74
N THR A 125 1.88 13.01 14.04
CA THR A 125 1.77 11.87 14.94
C THR A 125 0.47 11.98 15.75
N GLU A 126 0.35 11.22 16.82
CA GLU A 126 -0.83 11.23 17.69
C GLU A 126 -1.19 12.64 18.19
N SER A 127 -0.21 13.50 18.46
CA SER A 127 -0.42 14.90 18.84
C SER A 127 -1.11 15.74 17.78
N LYS A 128 -1.12 15.29 16.53
CA LYS A 128 -1.81 15.90 15.38
C LYS A 128 -2.91 14.98 14.82
N GLY A 129 -3.51 14.16 15.68
CA GLY A 129 -4.70 13.39 15.40
C GLY A 129 -4.49 12.07 14.65
N LEU A 130 -3.25 11.69 14.32
CA LEU A 130 -2.99 10.43 13.64
C LEU A 130 -2.69 9.32 14.66
N HIS A 131 -3.56 8.32 14.74
CA HIS A 131 -3.46 7.21 15.67
C HIS A 131 -3.09 5.90 14.96
N GLY A 132 -2.40 5.02 15.68
CA GLY A 132 -2.02 3.69 15.24
C GLY A 132 -0.72 3.65 14.42
N PRO A 133 0.06 2.57 14.58
CA PRO A 133 1.27 2.35 13.81
C PRO A 133 0.97 1.88 12.39
N GLY A 134 1.99 2.01 11.51
CA GLY A 134 1.94 1.56 10.13
C GLY A 134 0.98 2.42 9.30
N CYS A 135 1.52 3.23 8.41
CA CYS A 135 0.72 4.20 7.69
C CYS A 135 0.85 4.00 6.17
N ASN A 136 -0.23 3.53 5.54
CA ASN A 136 -0.36 3.50 4.09
C ASN A 136 -0.96 4.82 3.61
N LEU A 137 -0.29 5.49 2.67
CA LEU A 137 -0.68 6.79 2.15
C LEU A 137 -1.28 6.68 0.76
N LEU A 138 -2.27 7.54 0.50
CA LEU A 138 -2.74 7.87 -0.83
C LEU A 138 -2.98 9.37 -0.90
N ILE A 139 -2.57 10.01 -1.99
CA ILE A 139 -3.01 11.35 -2.37
C ILE A 139 -3.97 11.17 -3.53
N ASP A 140 -5.24 11.50 -3.32
CA ASP A 140 -6.27 11.34 -4.34
C ASP A 140 -6.20 12.46 -5.40
N ARG A 141 -6.98 12.33 -6.48
CA ARG A 141 -7.03 13.31 -7.57
C ARG A 141 -7.46 14.71 -7.12
N ASN A 142 -8.12 14.82 -5.97
CA ASN A 142 -8.54 16.09 -5.36
C ASN A 142 -7.48 16.64 -4.38
N GLU A 143 -6.28 16.05 -4.35
CA GLU A 143 -5.18 16.39 -3.44
C GLU A 143 -5.50 16.16 -1.95
N ILE A 144 -6.47 15.32 -1.66
CA ILE A 144 -6.74 14.90 -0.29
C ILE A 144 -5.75 13.79 0.06
N ILE A 145 -5.04 13.96 1.19
CA ILE A 145 -4.10 12.97 1.69
C ILE A 145 -4.84 12.05 2.65
N TRP A 146 -4.82 10.78 2.33
CA TRP A 146 -5.41 9.70 3.10
C TRP A 146 -4.31 8.89 3.77
N ALA A 147 -4.53 8.54 5.02
CA ALA A 147 -3.61 7.74 5.84
C ALA A 147 -4.36 6.56 6.47
N GLY A 148 -4.02 5.35 6.03
CA GLY A 148 -4.55 4.11 6.59
C GLY A 148 -3.58 3.53 7.61
N THR A 149 -4.02 3.37 8.85
CA THR A 149 -3.21 2.84 9.96
C THR A 149 -3.79 1.56 10.53
N ASN A 150 -3.15 1.00 11.55
CA ASN A 150 -3.69 -0.12 12.29
C ASN A 150 -4.97 0.24 13.09
N ASP A 151 -5.21 1.53 13.36
CA ASP A 151 -6.35 1.98 14.17
C ASP A 151 -7.47 2.61 13.33
N GLY A 152 -7.28 2.77 12.01
CA GLY A 152 -8.33 3.26 11.12
C GLY A 152 -7.84 4.05 9.92
N LEU A 153 -8.78 4.78 9.31
CA LEU A 153 -8.55 5.66 8.18
C LEU A 153 -8.60 7.12 8.64
N PHE A 154 -7.65 7.89 8.18
CA PHE A 154 -7.54 9.32 8.50
C PHE A 154 -7.40 10.14 7.23
N ARG A 155 -7.92 11.37 7.28
CA ARG A 155 -7.83 12.35 6.22
C ARG A 155 -7.09 13.59 6.72
N PHE A 156 -6.15 14.10 5.94
CA PHE A 156 -5.44 15.33 6.28
C PHE A 156 -6.31 16.56 6.03
N GLU A 157 -6.42 17.44 7.01
CA GLU A 157 -7.20 18.69 6.94
C GLU A 157 -6.30 19.93 7.11
N GLY A 158 -5.20 19.97 6.34
CA GLY A 158 -4.28 21.13 6.26
C GLY A 158 -3.28 21.25 7.42
N SER A 159 -3.62 20.90 8.63
CA SER A 159 -2.75 21.00 9.80
C SER A 159 -2.70 19.75 10.68
N ALA A 160 -3.69 18.89 10.56
CA ALA A 160 -3.85 17.67 11.35
C ALA A 160 -4.56 16.58 10.53
N PHE A 161 -4.42 15.35 10.96
CA PHE A 161 -5.22 14.24 10.46
C PHE A 161 -6.49 14.11 11.30
N VAL A 162 -7.62 13.85 10.63
CA VAL A 162 -8.92 13.64 11.25
C VAL A 162 -9.41 12.24 10.87
N GLU A 163 -9.90 11.50 11.86
CA GLU A 163 -10.47 10.17 11.62
C GLU A 163 -11.62 10.23 10.61
N PHE A 164 -11.54 9.41 9.57
CA PHE A 164 -12.60 9.20 8.60
C PHE A 164 -13.25 7.85 8.86
N LYS A 165 -14.44 7.87 9.48
CA LYS A 165 -15.13 6.66 9.92
C LYS A 165 -15.70 5.87 8.75
N LEU A 166 -15.15 4.69 8.52
CA LEU A 166 -15.74 3.72 7.62
C LEU A 166 -16.86 2.94 8.32
N PRO A 167 -18.01 2.76 7.65
CA PRO A 167 -19.06 1.89 8.18
C PRO A 167 -18.54 0.46 8.41
N VAL A 168 -19.11 -0.23 9.37
CA VAL A 168 -18.77 -1.63 9.64
C VAL A 168 -19.82 -2.50 8.94
N PRO A 169 -19.42 -3.43 8.05
CA PRO A 169 -20.35 -4.35 7.42
C PRO A 169 -20.91 -5.34 8.45
N GLU A 170 -22.11 -5.85 8.21
CA GLU A 170 -22.68 -6.96 8.98
C GLU A 170 -21.90 -8.26 8.69
N VAL A 171 -20.83 -8.50 9.42
CA VAL A 171 -20.05 -9.72 9.35
C VAL A 171 -20.32 -10.52 10.61
N ILE A 172 -20.87 -11.70 10.45
CA ILE A 172 -21.24 -12.58 11.58
C ILE A 172 -20.10 -13.59 11.75
N GLU A 173 -19.04 -13.22 12.47
CA GLU A 173 -18.07 -14.22 12.94
C GLU A 173 -17.42 -13.81 14.27
N PRO A 174 -17.14 -14.77 15.18
CA PRO A 174 -16.53 -14.50 16.50
C PRO A 174 -15.13 -13.89 16.44
N TYR A 175 -14.50 -14.02 15.31
CA TYR A 175 -13.15 -13.58 14.97
C TYR A 175 -12.96 -12.06 15.09
N TYR A 176 -14.01 -11.28 14.81
CA TYR A 176 -13.94 -9.82 14.70
C TYR A 176 -13.86 -9.05 16.01
N LYS A 177 -13.92 -9.70 17.16
CA LYS A 177 -13.79 -9.02 18.47
C LYS A 177 -12.42 -8.34 18.67
N TRP A 178 -11.42 -8.72 17.88
CA TRP A 178 -10.04 -8.25 18.02
C TRP A 178 -9.58 -7.35 16.89
N VAL A 179 -10.39 -7.19 15.85
CA VAL A 179 -10.08 -6.35 14.70
C VAL A 179 -10.23 -4.88 15.08
N ARG A 180 -9.15 -4.13 14.97
CA ARG A 180 -9.10 -2.71 15.32
C ARG A 180 -9.42 -1.77 14.16
N GLY A 181 -9.90 -2.29 13.02
CA GLY A 181 -10.21 -1.46 11.86
C GLY A 181 -8.99 -1.11 10.98
N LYS A 182 -7.91 -1.89 11.09
CA LYS A 182 -6.69 -1.72 10.29
C LYS A 182 -6.99 -1.59 8.81
N ILE A 183 -6.39 -0.57 8.20
CA ILE A 183 -6.41 -0.34 6.76
C ILE A 183 -5.09 -0.87 6.17
N TRP A 184 -5.20 -1.92 5.36
CA TRP A 184 -4.05 -2.54 4.71
C TRP A 184 -3.59 -1.80 3.46
N CYS A 185 -4.55 -1.27 2.69
CA CYS A 185 -4.28 -0.54 1.46
C CYS A 185 -5.38 0.46 1.15
N ILE A 186 -5.01 1.48 0.39
CA ILE A 186 -5.91 2.50 -0.15
C ILE A 186 -5.61 2.63 -1.64
N MET A 187 -6.65 2.69 -2.48
CA MET A 187 -6.52 2.89 -3.92
C MET A 187 -7.62 3.84 -4.40
N GLU A 188 -7.31 4.68 -5.38
CA GLU A 188 -8.30 5.43 -6.14
C GLU A 188 -8.43 4.80 -7.54
N ASP A 189 -9.66 4.47 -7.96
CA ASP A 189 -9.91 3.95 -9.29
C ASP A 189 -9.98 5.04 -10.36
N THR A 190 -10.01 4.66 -11.63
CA THR A 190 -10.07 5.61 -12.75
C THR A 190 -11.34 6.47 -12.75
N HIS A 191 -12.40 6.05 -12.06
CA HIS A 191 -13.65 6.78 -11.88
C HIS A 191 -13.63 7.76 -10.69
N GLY A 192 -12.57 7.72 -9.86
CA GLY A 192 -12.44 8.55 -8.65
C GLY A 192 -13.06 7.95 -7.41
N ASN A 193 -13.42 6.67 -7.43
CA ASN A 193 -13.83 6.01 -6.21
C ASN A 193 -12.61 5.62 -5.39
N LEU A 194 -12.71 5.77 -4.09
CA LEU A 194 -11.70 5.30 -3.15
C LEU A 194 -12.05 3.88 -2.70
N TRP A 195 -11.02 3.05 -2.64
CA TRP A 195 -11.12 1.66 -2.21
C TRP A 195 -10.21 1.43 -1.01
N PHE A 196 -10.73 0.78 0.00
CA PHE A 196 -10.02 0.52 1.26
C PHE A 196 -10.00 -0.99 1.51
N GLY A 197 -8.81 -1.58 1.55
CA GLY A 197 -8.61 -2.95 2.02
C GLY A 197 -8.50 -2.97 3.53
N ARG A 198 -9.31 -3.81 4.18
CA ARG A 198 -9.48 -3.82 5.63
C ARG A 198 -9.13 -5.18 6.22
N ASP A 199 -8.70 -5.15 7.46
CA ASP A 199 -8.50 -6.36 8.27
C ASP A 199 -9.83 -6.85 8.83
N GLY A 200 -10.25 -8.04 8.41
CA GLY A 200 -11.48 -8.69 8.87
C GLY A 200 -12.79 -8.15 8.29
N TYR A 201 -12.78 -7.00 7.62
CA TYR A 201 -13.98 -6.34 7.09
C TYR A 201 -14.05 -6.34 5.55
N GLY A 202 -13.13 -7.05 4.88
CA GLY A 202 -13.10 -7.12 3.42
C GLY A 202 -12.61 -5.84 2.77
N ALA A 203 -13.25 -5.44 1.69
CA ALA A 203 -13.01 -4.18 1.00
C ALA A 203 -14.20 -3.24 1.14
N CYS A 204 -13.92 -1.94 1.13
CA CYS A 204 -14.93 -0.90 1.14
C CYS A 204 -14.66 0.07 -0.03
N LYS A 205 -15.67 0.31 -0.87
CA LYS A 205 -15.66 1.35 -1.90
C LYS A 205 -16.37 2.59 -1.38
N TYR A 206 -15.84 3.77 -1.67
CA TYR A 206 -16.46 5.06 -1.38
C TYR A 206 -16.47 5.91 -2.66
N ASP A 207 -17.64 6.36 -3.08
CA ASP A 207 -17.85 7.16 -4.30
C ASP A 207 -17.93 8.68 -4.04
N GLY A 208 -17.59 9.11 -2.83
CA GLY A 208 -17.73 10.50 -2.39
C GLY A 208 -19.04 10.78 -1.62
N ALA A 209 -20.04 9.87 -1.69
CA ALA A 209 -21.34 10.04 -1.05
C ALA A 209 -21.79 8.78 -0.30
N SER A 210 -21.54 7.60 -0.85
CA SER A 210 -22.01 6.32 -0.34
C SER A 210 -20.88 5.29 -0.24
N PHE A 211 -21.12 4.26 0.59
CA PHE A 211 -20.21 3.14 0.79
C PHE A 211 -20.81 1.84 0.29
N VAL A 212 -19.97 1.03 -0.35
CA VAL A 212 -20.29 -0.35 -0.73
C VAL A 212 -19.25 -1.27 -0.13
N HIS A 213 -19.69 -2.31 0.57
CA HIS A 213 -18.80 -3.31 1.17
C HIS A 213 -18.76 -4.57 0.33
N PHE A 214 -17.57 -5.18 0.31
CA PHE A 214 -17.31 -6.47 -0.32
C PHE A 214 -16.68 -7.38 0.72
N THR A 215 -17.30 -8.54 0.93
CA THR A 215 -16.90 -9.54 1.92
C THR A 215 -16.83 -10.93 1.29
N MET A 216 -16.49 -11.94 2.08
CA MET A 216 -16.57 -13.34 1.65
C MET A 216 -17.99 -13.73 1.20
N LYS A 217 -19.04 -13.09 1.73
CA LYS A 217 -20.43 -13.33 1.29
C LYS A 217 -20.67 -12.86 -0.13
N ASP A 218 -19.92 -11.84 -0.58
CA ASP A 218 -20.03 -11.25 -1.91
C ASP A 218 -19.07 -11.93 -2.91
N GLY A 219 -18.19 -12.83 -2.42
CA GLY A 219 -17.26 -13.59 -3.25
C GLY A 219 -15.78 -13.29 -3.04
N LEU A 220 -15.36 -12.53 -2.04
CA LEU A 220 -13.94 -12.39 -1.70
C LEU A 220 -13.38 -13.74 -1.20
N CYS A 221 -12.08 -13.96 -1.44
CA CYS A 221 -11.38 -15.13 -0.91
C CYS A 221 -11.24 -15.06 0.61
N SER A 222 -10.99 -13.86 1.16
CA SER A 222 -10.94 -13.60 2.61
C SER A 222 -11.42 -12.18 2.89
N ASN A 223 -11.84 -11.93 4.14
CA ASN A 223 -12.14 -10.59 4.61
C ASN A 223 -10.88 -9.80 5.04
N ASN A 224 -9.68 -10.36 4.88
CA ASN A 224 -8.42 -9.68 5.09
C ASN A 224 -7.86 -9.24 3.73
N VAL A 225 -8.30 -8.09 3.23
CA VAL A 225 -7.88 -7.56 1.93
C VAL A 225 -6.64 -6.71 2.12
N ALA A 226 -5.50 -7.24 1.69
CA ALA A 226 -4.18 -6.63 1.87
C ALA A 226 -3.75 -5.75 0.69
N SER A 227 -4.28 -6.00 -0.50
CA SER A 227 -3.98 -5.22 -1.70
C SER A 227 -5.19 -5.08 -2.60
N ILE A 228 -5.28 -3.94 -3.30
CA ILE A 228 -6.33 -3.63 -4.28
C ILE A 228 -5.66 -3.00 -5.49
N ALA A 229 -6.08 -3.41 -6.69
CA ALA A 229 -5.59 -2.83 -7.94
C ALA A 229 -6.71 -2.79 -8.99
N GLU A 230 -6.68 -1.80 -9.88
CA GLU A 230 -7.53 -1.71 -11.05
C GLU A 230 -6.76 -2.19 -12.28
N ASP A 231 -7.35 -3.05 -13.11
CA ASP A 231 -6.76 -3.45 -14.38
C ASP A 231 -7.14 -2.48 -15.51
N THR A 232 -6.58 -2.70 -16.70
CA THR A 232 -6.83 -1.85 -17.88
C THR A 232 -8.27 -1.92 -18.41
N ASP A 233 -9.02 -2.93 -18.00
CA ASP A 233 -10.42 -3.10 -18.36
C ASP A 233 -11.37 -2.48 -17.33
N GLY A 234 -10.81 -1.88 -16.25
CA GLY A 234 -11.54 -1.25 -15.15
C GLY A 234 -12.06 -2.24 -14.10
N HIS A 235 -11.59 -3.49 -14.11
CA HIS A 235 -11.94 -4.43 -13.06
C HIS A 235 -11.08 -4.20 -11.83
N ILE A 236 -11.67 -4.40 -10.66
CA ILE A 236 -10.96 -4.25 -9.38
C ILE A 236 -10.54 -5.63 -8.87
N TRP A 237 -9.25 -5.79 -8.65
CA TRP A 237 -8.64 -6.99 -8.11
C TRP A 237 -8.36 -6.83 -6.62
N PHE A 238 -8.66 -7.86 -5.85
CA PHE A 238 -8.42 -7.94 -4.41
C PHE A 238 -7.45 -9.07 -4.12
N GLY A 239 -6.31 -8.73 -3.52
CA GLY A 239 -5.38 -9.69 -2.92
C GLY A 239 -5.72 -9.85 -1.45
N SER A 240 -6.18 -11.05 -1.10
CA SER A 240 -6.56 -11.39 0.26
C SER A 240 -5.50 -12.28 0.89
N ILE A 241 -5.12 -11.97 2.13
CA ILE A 241 -4.19 -12.79 2.92
C ILE A 241 -4.94 -13.77 3.79
N THR A 242 -4.26 -14.87 4.14
CA THR A 242 -4.75 -15.83 5.12
C THR A 242 -4.79 -15.20 6.50
N SER A 243 -5.71 -15.67 7.33
CA SER A 243 -5.70 -15.35 8.76
C SER A 243 -4.50 -16.02 9.45
N ASP A 244 -3.92 -15.35 10.46
CA ASP A 244 -2.90 -15.94 11.34
C ASP A 244 -3.46 -17.06 12.22
N PHE A 245 -4.78 -17.24 12.27
CA PHE A 245 -5.45 -18.27 13.04
C PHE A 245 -5.51 -19.59 12.26
N PRO A 246 -5.09 -20.71 12.86
CA PRO A 246 -4.99 -22.00 12.19
C PRO A 246 -6.29 -22.48 11.52
N GLU A 247 -7.43 -22.17 12.10
CA GLU A 247 -8.76 -22.54 11.62
C GLU A 247 -9.16 -21.82 10.33
N PHE A 248 -8.54 -20.66 10.03
CA PHE A 248 -8.86 -19.81 8.86
C PHE A 248 -7.73 -19.75 7.82
N ARG A 249 -6.67 -20.57 7.96
CA ARG A 249 -5.47 -20.55 7.09
C ARG A 249 -5.71 -20.86 5.62
N LYS A 250 -6.93 -21.25 5.21
CA LYS A 250 -7.26 -21.61 3.82
C LYS A 250 -7.90 -20.46 3.01
N GLU A 251 -8.00 -19.28 3.57
CA GLU A 251 -8.85 -18.20 3.06
C GLU A 251 -8.06 -17.05 2.41
N GLY A 252 -6.89 -17.31 1.85
CA GLY A 252 -6.15 -16.34 1.04
C GLY A 252 -6.46 -16.49 -0.44
N GLY A 253 -6.04 -15.54 -1.28
CA GLY A 253 -6.13 -15.66 -2.74
C GLY A 253 -6.55 -14.39 -3.46
N LEU A 254 -6.85 -14.53 -4.74
CA LEU A 254 -7.25 -13.44 -5.62
C LEU A 254 -8.74 -13.47 -5.92
N SER A 255 -9.36 -12.30 -5.85
CA SER A 255 -10.74 -12.07 -6.28
C SER A 255 -10.79 -10.87 -7.23
N ARG A 256 -11.74 -10.84 -8.16
CA ARG A 256 -11.93 -9.75 -9.11
C ARG A 256 -13.38 -9.31 -9.15
N TYR A 257 -13.61 -8.02 -9.05
CA TYR A 257 -14.90 -7.37 -9.26
C TYR A 257 -14.97 -6.78 -10.66
N ASP A 258 -16.01 -7.11 -11.41
CA ASP A 258 -16.23 -6.70 -12.81
C ASP A 258 -17.24 -5.54 -12.95
N GLY A 259 -17.57 -4.87 -11.85
CA GLY A 259 -18.63 -3.86 -11.79
C GLY A 259 -19.99 -4.41 -11.34
N HIS A 260 -20.18 -5.74 -11.35
CA HIS A 260 -21.44 -6.39 -11.00
C HIS A 260 -21.27 -7.52 -9.98
N THR A 261 -20.26 -8.36 -10.17
CA THR A 261 -20.03 -9.57 -9.36
C THR A 261 -18.57 -9.71 -8.97
N VAL A 262 -18.32 -10.35 -7.83
CA VAL A 262 -16.97 -10.72 -7.40
C VAL A 262 -16.73 -12.19 -7.73
N LYS A 263 -15.67 -12.50 -8.47
CA LYS A 263 -15.24 -13.84 -8.84
C LYS A 263 -13.91 -14.18 -8.15
N ARG A 264 -13.83 -15.38 -7.56
CA ARG A 264 -12.59 -15.97 -7.03
C ARG A 264 -11.78 -16.63 -8.14
N PHE A 265 -10.47 -16.68 -7.96
CA PHE A 265 -9.53 -17.34 -8.86
C PHE A 265 -8.75 -18.41 -8.10
N PRO A 266 -9.35 -19.58 -7.84
CA PRO A 266 -8.72 -20.65 -7.09
C PRO A 266 -7.50 -21.26 -7.79
N GLU A 267 -7.42 -21.19 -9.12
CA GLU A 267 -6.25 -21.62 -9.88
C GLU A 267 -4.98 -20.82 -9.58
N LEU A 268 -5.10 -19.70 -8.86
CA LEU A 268 -4.00 -18.86 -8.41
C LEU A 268 -3.74 -19.01 -6.90
N GLU A 269 -4.44 -19.90 -6.22
CA GLU A 269 -4.25 -20.17 -4.78
C GLU A 269 -2.81 -20.64 -4.45
N GLY A 270 -2.12 -21.28 -5.39
CA GLY A 270 -0.70 -21.66 -5.24
C GLY A 270 0.26 -20.47 -5.09
N LEU A 271 -0.16 -19.23 -5.41
CA LEU A 271 0.66 -18.03 -5.17
C LEU A 271 0.68 -17.61 -3.70
N THR A 272 -0.22 -18.14 -2.88
CA THR A 272 -0.34 -17.80 -1.45
C THR A 272 0.18 -18.90 -0.51
N GLN A 273 0.58 -20.06 -1.06
CA GLN A 273 1.22 -21.14 -0.28
C GLN A 273 2.72 -20.90 -0.28
N ASN A 274 3.24 -20.40 0.83
CA ASN A 274 4.64 -20.50 1.17
C ASN A 274 4.87 -21.93 1.73
N ASP A 275 5.33 -22.85 0.88
CA ASP A 275 5.98 -24.09 1.30
C ASP A 275 7.46 -23.82 1.61
#